data_59ac69109ae505da6dd7752c488d0656
#
_entry.id   59ac69109ae505da6dd7752c488d0656
#
_cell.length_a   1.000
_cell.length_b   1.000
_cell.length_c   1.000
_cell.angle_alpha   90.00
_cell.angle_beta   90.00
_cell.angle_gamma   90.00
#
_symmetry.space_group_name_H-M   'P 1'
#
loop_
_entity.id
_entity.type
_entity.pdbx_description
1 polymer ?
#
loop_
_entity_poly.entity_id
_entity_poly.type
_entity_poly.pdbx_seq_one_letter_code
_entity_poly.pdbx_strand_id
1 'polypeptide(L)'
;PILNNSLLEIERELTKVEPLFILTLEDIKSRSLSYINFLLPGIMAFMLMNLSIAGSGFNVVEFRRRGILKRLFVTPIKPIDFVTAIVLARMIIVIAQLTIVFSFALFALDVEIVGSLLTFYFMIMLGILMFLTLGFSIGSLAKSQESVGVLASIFIYPQLALSGVFFPIESLPEFIHPFAALLPLSILVESLRLIANDGLMVLDLLGNFIGMVVWIIFGTFLSTKLFIWKEVAG
;
A
#
# COMPACT_ATOMS: atom_id res chain seq x y z
N PRO A 1 -1.81 -36.96 -14.78
CA PRO A 1 -1.22 -36.93 -16.14
C PRO A 1 -1.50 -38.21 -16.93
N ILE A 2 -1.43 -39.40 -16.32
CA ILE A 2 -1.57 -40.68 -17.00
C ILE A 2 -3.01 -40.86 -17.54
N LEU A 3 -4.03 -40.54 -16.77
CA LEU A 3 -5.43 -40.63 -17.16
C LEU A 3 -5.82 -39.67 -18.30
N ASN A 4 -5.20 -38.48 -18.33
CA ASN A 4 -5.50 -37.49 -19.37
C ASN A 4 -4.91 -37.91 -20.73
N ASN A 5 -3.70 -38.49 -20.71
CA ASN A 5 -3.08 -39.00 -21.95
C ASN A 5 -3.80 -40.19 -22.52
N SER A 6 -4.29 -41.12 -21.67
CA SER A 6 -5.05 -42.26 -22.12
C SER A 6 -6.46 -41.88 -22.66
N LEU A 7 -7.10 -40.85 -22.10
CA LEU A 7 -8.37 -40.34 -22.66
C LEU A 7 -8.17 -39.65 -24.01
N LEU A 8 -7.08 -38.87 -24.16
CA LEU A 8 -6.75 -38.24 -25.45
C LEU A 8 -6.37 -39.24 -26.54
N GLU A 9 -5.70 -40.35 -26.18
CA GLU A 9 -5.40 -41.43 -27.11
C GLU A 9 -6.69 -42.16 -27.57
N ILE A 10 -7.60 -42.43 -26.64
CA ILE A 10 -8.91 -43.04 -26.94
C ILE A 10 -9.76 -42.11 -27.82
N GLU A 11 -9.76 -40.81 -27.55
CA GLU A 11 -10.48 -39.82 -28.34
C GLU A 11 -9.88 -39.69 -29.75
N ARG A 12 -8.57 -39.73 -29.92
CA ARG A 12 -7.90 -39.72 -31.22
C ARG A 12 -8.18 -40.97 -32.02
N GLU A 13 -8.24 -42.14 -31.40
CA GLU A 13 -8.59 -43.38 -32.05
C GLU A 13 -10.05 -43.44 -32.49
N LEU A 14 -10.97 -42.88 -31.68
CA LEU A 14 -12.40 -42.91 -31.95
C LEU A 14 -12.87 -41.88 -32.99
N THR A 15 -12.25 -40.69 -32.98
CA THR A 15 -12.74 -39.57 -33.82
C THR A 15 -11.86 -39.27 -35.03
N LYS A 16 -10.57 -39.69 -35.04
CA LYS A 16 -9.56 -39.29 -36.05
C LYS A 16 -9.47 -37.78 -36.27
N VAL A 17 -9.89 -37.00 -35.28
CA VAL A 17 -9.88 -35.53 -35.29
C VAL A 17 -8.94 -35.06 -34.16
N GLU A 18 -8.17 -34.02 -34.40
CA GLU A 18 -7.38 -33.42 -33.33
C GLU A 18 -8.30 -32.91 -32.21
N PRO A 19 -7.93 -33.10 -30.92
CA PRO A 19 -8.78 -32.67 -29.83
C PRO A 19 -8.97 -31.15 -29.88
N LEU A 20 -10.22 -30.69 -29.90
CA LEU A 20 -10.60 -29.28 -29.94
C LEU A 20 -10.21 -28.50 -28.67
N PHE A 21 -9.95 -29.20 -27.55
CA PHE A 21 -9.60 -28.60 -26.29
C PHE A 21 -8.57 -29.46 -25.53
N ILE A 22 -7.42 -28.90 -25.26
CA ILE A 22 -6.42 -29.45 -24.32
C ILE A 22 -6.50 -28.61 -23.04
N LEU A 23 -7.25 -29.10 -22.06
CA LEU A 23 -7.24 -28.50 -20.72
C LEU A 23 -6.08 -29.07 -19.90
N THR A 24 -5.00 -28.30 -19.77
CA THR A 24 -3.91 -28.64 -18.87
C THR A 24 -4.19 -28.03 -17.50
N LEU A 25 -4.14 -28.85 -16.45
CA LEU A 25 -4.24 -28.39 -15.05
C LEU A 25 -3.14 -27.37 -14.68
N GLU A 26 -2.05 -27.38 -15.43
CA GLU A 26 -0.94 -26.43 -15.33
C GLU A 26 -1.39 -24.99 -15.64
N ASP A 27 -2.28 -24.79 -16.62
CA ASP A 27 -2.79 -23.46 -16.98
C ASP A 27 -3.64 -22.82 -15.88
N ILE A 28 -4.35 -23.62 -15.10
CA ILE A 28 -5.18 -23.12 -14.00
C ILE A 28 -4.30 -22.68 -12.83
N LYS A 29 -3.25 -23.44 -12.51
CA LYS A 29 -2.32 -23.13 -11.44
C LYS A 29 -1.47 -21.89 -11.80
N SER A 30 -1.00 -21.79 -13.04
CA SER A 30 -0.22 -20.63 -13.50
C SER A 30 -1.04 -19.34 -13.51
N ARG A 31 -2.32 -19.39 -13.91
CA ARG A 31 -3.22 -18.23 -13.86
C ARG A 31 -3.51 -17.77 -12.43
N SER A 32 -3.71 -18.70 -11.49
CA SER A 32 -3.95 -18.34 -10.09
C SER A 32 -2.72 -17.73 -9.42
N LEU A 33 -1.54 -18.26 -9.68
CA LEU A 33 -0.27 -17.70 -9.18
C LEU A 33 0.02 -16.32 -9.80
N SER A 34 -0.24 -16.16 -11.10
CA SER A 34 -0.10 -14.87 -11.78
C SER A 34 -1.02 -13.79 -11.17
N TYR A 35 -2.27 -14.16 -10.81
CA TYR A 35 -3.18 -13.22 -10.15
C TYR A 35 -2.75 -12.89 -8.71
N ILE A 36 -2.24 -13.86 -7.95
CA ILE A 36 -1.72 -13.64 -6.60
C ILE A 36 -0.50 -12.71 -6.63
N ASN A 37 0.42 -12.93 -7.56
CA ASN A 37 1.61 -12.08 -7.75
C ASN A 37 1.22 -10.64 -8.12
N PHE A 38 0.13 -10.46 -8.88
CA PHE A 38 -0.42 -9.14 -9.17
C PHE A 38 -1.08 -8.50 -7.93
N LEU A 39 -1.85 -9.28 -7.18
CA LEU A 39 -2.70 -8.79 -6.10
C LEU A 39 -1.91 -8.47 -4.82
N LEU A 40 -0.88 -9.27 -4.49
CA LEU A 40 -0.14 -9.18 -3.24
C LEU A 40 0.51 -7.78 -3.01
N PRO A 41 1.29 -7.21 -3.95
CA PRO A 41 1.87 -5.88 -3.77
C PRO A 41 0.79 -4.81 -3.59
N GLY A 42 -0.33 -4.95 -4.30
CA GLY A 42 -1.49 -4.04 -4.19
C GLY A 42 -2.13 -4.07 -2.80
N ILE A 43 -2.40 -5.26 -2.27
CA ILE A 43 -2.96 -5.42 -0.90
C ILE A 43 -1.97 -4.91 0.14
N MET A 44 -0.67 -5.19 0.00
CA MET A 44 0.34 -4.70 0.92
C MET A 44 0.39 -3.17 0.95
N ALA A 45 0.35 -2.52 -0.22
CA ALA A 45 0.29 -1.06 -0.31
C ALA A 45 -0.99 -0.50 0.34
N PHE A 46 -2.13 -1.15 0.12
CA PHE A 46 -3.40 -0.75 0.73
C PHE A 46 -3.40 -0.92 2.26
N MET A 47 -2.89 -2.04 2.77
CA MET A 47 -2.72 -2.26 4.21
C MET A 47 -1.81 -1.20 4.83
N LEU A 48 -0.67 -0.91 4.18
CA LEU A 48 0.27 0.12 4.58
C LEU A 48 -0.42 1.49 4.69
N MET A 49 -1.19 1.88 3.67
CA MET A 49 -1.96 3.12 3.68
C MET A 49 -2.92 3.18 4.88
N ASN A 50 -3.73 2.13 5.10
CA ASN A 50 -4.68 2.07 6.20
C ASN A 50 -3.99 2.19 7.56
N LEU A 51 -2.95 1.38 7.79
CA LEU A 51 -2.22 1.35 9.06
C LEU A 51 -1.53 2.69 9.36
N SER A 52 -0.99 3.34 8.32
CA SER A 52 -0.28 4.62 8.47
C SER A 52 -1.24 5.78 8.69
N ILE A 53 -2.30 5.90 7.88
CA ILE A 53 -3.27 7.01 7.98
C ILE A 53 -4.07 6.92 9.27
N ALA A 54 -4.69 5.77 9.56
CA ALA A 54 -5.48 5.60 10.76
C ALA A 54 -4.60 5.76 12.00
N GLY A 55 -3.44 5.08 12.02
CA GLY A 55 -2.53 5.12 13.15
C GLY A 55 -2.03 6.52 13.49
N SER A 56 -1.62 7.33 12.50
CA SER A 56 -1.15 8.70 12.75
C SER A 56 -2.30 9.64 13.06
N GLY A 57 -3.43 9.54 12.35
CA GLY A 57 -4.59 10.38 12.57
C GLY A 57 -5.19 10.21 13.97
N PHE A 58 -5.39 8.98 14.42
CA PHE A 58 -5.87 8.70 15.78
C PHE A 58 -4.90 9.18 16.86
N ASN A 59 -3.59 9.05 16.65
CA ASN A 59 -2.60 9.52 17.62
C ASN A 59 -2.66 11.05 17.82
N VAL A 60 -2.81 11.82 16.74
CA VAL A 60 -2.90 13.28 16.84
C VAL A 60 -4.07 13.71 17.72
N VAL A 61 -5.24 13.13 17.48
CA VAL A 61 -6.44 13.43 18.27
C VAL A 61 -6.28 12.98 19.72
N GLU A 62 -5.72 11.79 19.95
CA GLU A 62 -5.52 11.25 21.29
C GLU A 62 -4.51 12.08 22.08
N PHE A 63 -3.41 12.52 21.49
CA PHE A 63 -2.43 13.38 22.15
C PHE A 63 -3.03 14.74 22.50
N ARG A 64 -3.93 15.28 21.63
CA ARG A 64 -4.66 16.50 21.91
C ARG A 64 -5.62 16.29 23.09
N ARG A 65 -6.42 15.20 23.06
CA ARG A 65 -7.40 14.86 24.10
C ARG A 65 -6.75 14.66 25.47
N ARG A 66 -5.62 13.97 25.54
CA ARG A 66 -4.86 13.72 26.78
C ARG A 66 -4.05 14.92 27.26
N GLY A 67 -4.03 16.02 26.53
CA GLY A 67 -3.26 17.20 26.85
C GLY A 67 -1.73 16.98 26.82
N ILE A 68 -1.27 15.94 26.12
CA ILE A 68 0.17 15.61 26.01
C ILE A 68 0.91 16.75 25.35
N LEU A 69 0.31 17.38 24.32
CA LEU A 69 0.90 18.51 23.63
C LEU A 69 1.11 19.71 24.57
N LYS A 70 0.19 19.97 25.52
CA LYS A 70 0.32 21.03 26.51
C LYS A 70 1.50 20.76 27.47
N ARG A 71 1.71 19.50 27.84
CA ARG A 71 2.81 19.10 28.74
C ARG A 71 4.18 19.17 28.07
N LEU A 72 4.24 18.96 26.76
CA LEU A 72 5.49 19.10 25.99
C LEU A 72 6.04 20.53 26.03
N PHE A 73 5.20 21.56 26.14
CA PHE A 73 5.66 22.95 26.24
C PHE A 73 6.39 23.29 27.55
N VAL A 74 6.15 22.52 28.60
CA VAL A 74 6.81 22.73 29.91
C VAL A 74 7.98 21.79 30.13
N THR A 75 8.27 20.90 29.20
CA THR A 75 9.42 19.99 29.23
C THR A 75 10.52 20.48 28.27
N PRO A 76 11.81 20.23 28.55
CA PRO A 76 12.91 20.64 27.67
C PRO A 76 13.07 19.76 26.42
N ILE A 77 11.99 19.05 25.98
CA ILE A 77 11.97 18.20 24.79
C ILE A 77 11.61 19.05 23.57
N LYS A 78 12.40 18.94 22.51
CA LYS A 78 12.08 19.63 21.25
C LYS A 78 10.89 18.94 20.56
N PRO A 79 9.93 19.71 20.00
CA PRO A 79 8.80 19.14 19.27
C PRO A 79 9.21 18.16 18.16
N ILE A 80 10.35 18.40 17.53
CA ILE A 80 10.88 17.52 16.47
C ILE A 80 11.23 16.13 17.01
N ASP A 81 11.83 16.05 18.22
CA ASP A 81 12.22 14.77 18.81
C ASP A 81 10.98 13.92 19.12
N PHE A 82 9.90 14.55 19.58
CA PHE A 82 8.62 13.90 19.84
C PHE A 82 7.97 13.36 18.54
N VAL A 83 7.89 14.21 17.50
CA VAL A 83 7.32 13.78 16.20
C VAL A 83 8.15 12.65 15.58
N THR A 84 9.49 12.78 15.61
CA THR A 84 10.39 11.77 15.08
C THR A 84 10.21 10.43 15.80
N ALA A 85 10.10 10.45 17.14
CA ALA A 85 9.87 9.25 17.93
C ALA A 85 8.55 8.54 17.54
N ILE A 86 7.47 9.30 17.31
CA ILE A 86 6.18 8.74 16.87
C ILE A 86 6.30 8.15 15.48
N VAL A 87 6.93 8.86 14.55
CA VAL A 87 7.14 8.37 13.17
C VAL A 87 7.93 7.07 13.19
N LEU A 88 9.07 7.04 13.91
CA LEU A 88 9.91 5.83 14.01
C LEU A 88 9.15 4.66 14.65
N ALA A 89 8.44 4.91 15.75
CA ALA A 89 7.63 3.87 16.40
C ALA A 89 6.57 3.30 15.45
N ARG A 90 5.90 4.16 14.67
CA ARG A 90 4.92 3.73 13.68
C ARG A 90 5.55 2.98 12.51
N MET A 91 6.70 3.43 12.01
CA MET A 91 7.44 2.73 10.96
C MET A 91 7.78 1.30 11.40
N ILE A 92 8.31 1.12 12.61
CA ILE A 92 8.67 -0.21 13.14
C ILE A 92 7.43 -1.11 13.19
N ILE A 93 6.30 -0.59 13.71
CA ILE A 93 5.06 -1.37 13.83
C ILE A 93 4.53 -1.78 12.44
N VAL A 94 4.46 -0.84 11.48
CA VAL A 94 3.92 -1.11 10.15
C VAL A 94 4.85 -2.06 9.37
N ILE A 95 6.17 -1.86 9.45
CA ILE A 95 7.14 -2.76 8.83
C ILE A 95 7.01 -4.17 9.41
N ALA A 96 6.91 -4.33 10.73
CA ALA A 96 6.73 -5.63 11.37
C ALA A 96 5.45 -6.33 10.89
N GLN A 97 4.32 -5.60 10.84
CA GLN A 97 3.05 -6.14 10.35
C GLN A 97 3.12 -6.55 8.88
N LEU A 98 3.69 -5.72 8.02
CA LEU A 98 3.86 -6.04 6.60
C LEU A 98 4.83 -7.21 6.39
N THR A 99 5.90 -7.29 7.19
CA THR A 99 6.85 -8.42 7.12
C THR A 99 6.17 -9.74 7.49
N ILE A 100 5.27 -9.75 8.47
CA ILE A 100 4.50 -10.95 8.82
C ILE A 100 3.59 -11.37 7.65
N VAL A 101 2.84 -10.44 7.08
CA VAL A 101 1.96 -10.72 5.92
C VAL A 101 2.76 -11.20 4.72
N PHE A 102 3.87 -10.53 4.46
CA PHE A 102 4.76 -10.88 3.36
C PHE A 102 5.40 -12.26 3.54
N SER A 103 5.90 -12.55 4.75
CA SER A 103 6.43 -13.89 5.07
C SER A 103 5.38 -14.97 4.89
N PHE A 104 4.14 -14.72 5.34
CA PHE A 104 3.04 -15.65 5.10
C PHE A 104 2.78 -15.88 3.61
N ALA A 105 2.81 -14.82 2.79
CA ALA A 105 2.62 -14.94 1.35
C ALA A 105 3.72 -15.77 0.69
N LEU A 106 4.99 -15.58 1.08
CA LEU A 106 6.13 -16.35 0.56
C LEU A 106 6.03 -17.83 0.92
N PHE A 107 5.70 -18.15 2.20
CA PHE A 107 5.73 -19.54 2.68
C PHE A 107 4.45 -20.32 2.43
N ALA A 108 3.28 -19.66 2.41
CA ALA A 108 1.98 -20.32 2.28
C ALA A 108 1.40 -20.27 0.86
N LEU A 109 1.77 -19.27 0.07
CA LEU A 109 1.22 -19.06 -1.27
C LEU A 109 2.24 -19.28 -2.39
N ASP A 110 3.47 -19.70 -2.06
CA ASP A 110 4.56 -19.92 -3.02
C ASP A 110 4.78 -18.71 -3.97
N VAL A 111 4.66 -17.49 -3.42
CA VAL A 111 4.86 -16.26 -4.20
C VAL A 111 6.36 -16.06 -4.40
N GLU A 112 6.76 -15.88 -5.64
CA GLU A 112 8.15 -15.56 -6.00
C GLU A 112 8.30 -14.05 -6.20
N ILE A 113 9.35 -13.47 -5.62
CA ILE A 113 9.74 -12.08 -5.88
C ILE A 113 11.02 -12.10 -6.69
N VAL A 114 10.94 -11.51 -7.88
CA VAL A 114 12.08 -11.41 -8.82
C VAL A 114 13.04 -10.34 -8.35
N GLY A 115 12.54 -9.26 -7.75
CA GLY A 115 13.33 -8.08 -7.39
C GLY A 115 14.06 -8.16 -6.06
N SER A 116 14.84 -7.12 -5.80
CA SER A 116 15.58 -6.98 -4.54
C SER A 116 14.66 -6.67 -3.37
N LEU A 117 14.70 -7.49 -2.32
CA LEU A 117 13.99 -7.24 -1.06
C LEU A 117 14.40 -5.89 -0.45
N LEU A 118 15.66 -5.47 -0.58
CA LEU A 118 16.12 -4.18 -0.08
C LEU A 118 15.39 -3.03 -0.76
N THR A 119 15.26 -3.07 -2.09
CA THR A 119 14.52 -2.08 -2.88
C THR A 119 13.04 -2.07 -2.50
N PHE A 120 12.46 -3.25 -2.32
CA PHE A 120 11.06 -3.41 -1.92
C PHE A 120 10.78 -2.77 -0.56
N TYR A 121 11.57 -3.08 0.47
CA TYR A 121 11.43 -2.48 1.79
C TYR A 121 11.76 -0.99 1.82
N PHE A 122 12.68 -0.52 0.97
CA PHE A 122 12.96 0.90 0.83
C PHE A 122 11.72 1.66 0.32
N MET A 123 11.04 1.16 -0.69
CA MET A 123 9.78 1.76 -1.19
C MET A 123 8.65 1.67 -0.15
N ILE A 124 8.58 0.58 0.60
CA ILE A 124 7.66 0.47 1.75
C ILE A 124 7.93 1.58 2.77
N MET A 125 9.18 1.84 3.14
CA MET A 125 9.53 2.90 4.09
C MET A 125 9.10 4.29 3.60
N LEU A 126 9.33 4.59 2.31
CA LEU A 126 8.85 5.84 1.69
C LEU A 126 7.33 5.92 1.69
N GLY A 127 6.64 4.83 1.36
CA GLY A 127 5.18 4.75 1.42
C GLY A 127 4.64 4.98 2.83
N ILE A 128 5.28 4.41 3.85
CA ILE A 128 4.92 4.65 5.26
C ILE A 128 5.05 6.14 5.58
N LEU A 129 6.18 6.77 5.26
CA LEU A 129 6.39 8.20 5.51
C LEU A 129 5.33 9.06 4.80
N MET A 130 5.05 8.75 3.54
CA MET A 130 4.04 9.44 2.74
C MET A 130 2.66 9.37 3.41
N PHE A 131 2.19 8.19 3.77
CA PHE A 131 0.87 8.04 4.38
C PHE A 131 0.81 8.46 5.85
N LEU A 132 1.92 8.43 6.59
CA LEU A 132 1.97 9.02 7.93
C LEU A 132 1.77 10.53 7.89
N THR A 133 2.43 11.24 6.97
CA THR A 133 2.26 12.71 6.84
C THR A 133 0.84 13.09 6.45
N LEU A 134 0.20 12.33 5.56
CA LEU A 134 -1.21 12.50 5.18
C LEU A 134 -2.15 12.20 6.36
N GLY A 135 -1.88 11.14 7.11
CA GLY A 135 -2.64 10.80 8.29
C GLY A 135 -2.52 11.83 9.42
N PHE A 136 -1.33 12.43 9.62
CA PHE A 136 -1.15 13.57 10.51
C PHE A 136 -1.99 14.78 10.07
N SER A 137 -2.08 15.02 8.76
CA SER A 137 -2.92 16.09 8.21
C SER A 137 -4.40 15.85 8.51
N ILE A 138 -4.90 14.62 8.29
CA ILE A 138 -6.27 14.20 8.61
C ILE A 138 -6.55 14.34 10.11
N GLY A 139 -5.62 13.86 10.96
CA GLY A 139 -5.75 13.98 12.41
C GLY A 139 -5.74 15.42 12.90
N SER A 140 -5.05 16.32 12.18
CA SER A 140 -5.04 17.75 12.50
C SER A 140 -6.37 18.43 12.22
N LEU A 141 -7.09 18.00 11.18
CA LEU A 141 -8.43 18.46 10.83
C LEU A 141 -9.53 17.89 11.75
N ALA A 142 -9.32 16.68 12.23
CA ALA A 142 -10.30 15.95 13.01
C ALA A 142 -10.41 16.52 14.45
N LYS A 143 -11.68 16.60 14.95
CA LYS A 143 -11.96 17.03 16.33
C LYS A 143 -12.13 15.86 17.29
N SER A 144 -12.53 14.69 16.79
CA SER A 144 -12.74 13.45 17.56
C SER A 144 -12.16 12.24 16.84
N GLN A 145 -12.06 11.11 17.53
CA GLN A 145 -11.59 9.86 16.92
C GLN A 145 -12.56 9.38 15.83
N GLU A 146 -13.87 9.55 16.02
CA GLU A 146 -14.89 9.23 15.01
C GLU A 146 -14.69 10.06 13.74
N SER A 147 -14.40 11.36 13.88
CA SER A 147 -14.16 12.23 12.72
C SER A 147 -12.86 11.86 11.99
N VAL A 148 -11.83 11.32 12.67
CA VAL A 148 -10.65 10.75 11.99
C VAL A 148 -11.09 9.59 11.10
N GLY A 149 -11.90 8.67 11.62
CA GLY A 149 -12.38 7.52 10.85
C GLY A 149 -13.12 7.93 9.58
N VAL A 150 -14.04 8.89 9.70
CA VAL A 150 -14.82 9.40 8.56
C VAL A 150 -13.90 10.07 7.52
N LEU A 151 -13.03 11.00 7.94
CA LEU A 151 -12.12 11.69 7.03
C LEU A 151 -11.12 10.74 6.37
N ALA A 152 -10.58 9.79 7.14
CA ALA A 152 -9.72 8.76 6.60
C ALA A 152 -10.43 7.91 5.55
N SER A 153 -11.68 7.51 5.81
CA SER A 153 -12.48 6.71 4.87
C SER A 153 -12.75 7.44 3.56
N ILE A 154 -13.08 8.73 3.62
CA ILE A 154 -13.28 9.57 2.43
C ILE A 154 -12.02 9.65 1.58
N PHE A 155 -10.84 9.61 2.21
CA PHE A 155 -9.57 9.62 1.50
C PHE A 155 -9.16 8.23 0.98
N ILE A 156 -9.38 7.18 1.77
CA ILE A 156 -8.90 5.81 1.50
C ILE A 156 -9.74 5.12 0.42
N TYR A 157 -11.08 5.15 0.52
CA TYR A 157 -11.93 4.34 -0.37
C TYR A 157 -11.88 4.76 -1.86
N PRO A 158 -11.86 6.05 -2.23
CA PRO A 158 -11.68 6.42 -3.63
C PRO A 158 -10.33 5.96 -4.18
N GLN A 159 -9.27 6.01 -3.38
CA GLN A 159 -7.96 5.50 -3.79
C GLN A 159 -7.98 3.99 -4.01
N LEU A 160 -8.64 3.23 -3.11
CA LEU A 160 -8.77 1.79 -3.26
C LEU A 160 -9.43 1.40 -4.59
N ALA A 161 -10.45 2.18 -5.01
CA ALA A 161 -11.17 1.92 -6.25
C ALA A 161 -10.36 2.28 -7.51
N LEU A 162 -9.54 3.33 -7.43
CA LEU A 162 -8.88 3.92 -8.61
C LEU A 162 -7.40 3.55 -8.74
N SER A 163 -6.75 3.05 -7.68
CA SER A 163 -5.29 2.91 -7.64
C SER A 163 -4.73 1.60 -8.20
N GLY A 164 -5.55 0.81 -8.85
CA GLY A 164 -5.05 -0.42 -9.46
C GLY A 164 -4.74 -1.57 -8.49
N VAL A 165 -5.24 -1.53 -7.24
CA VAL A 165 -5.01 -2.59 -6.24
C VAL A 165 -5.58 -3.91 -6.71
N PHE A 166 -6.85 -3.93 -7.10
CA PHE A 166 -7.58 -5.14 -7.51
C PHE A 166 -7.60 -5.36 -9.02
N PHE A 167 -7.58 -4.29 -9.79
CA PHE A 167 -7.66 -4.31 -11.25
C PHE A 167 -6.59 -3.39 -11.83
N PRO A 168 -5.98 -3.72 -12.97
CA PRO A 168 -5.06 -2.82 -13.66
C PRO A 168 -5.71 -1.47 -13.95
N ILE A 169 -4.95 -0.38 -13.86
CA ILE A 169 -5.47 0.98 -14.13
C ILE A 169 -5.97 1.10 -15.57
N GLU A 170 -5.39 0.33 -16.48
CA GLU A 170 -5.76 0.25 -17.90
C GLU A 170 -7.20 -0.27 -18.11
N SER A 171 -7.79 -0.94 -17.13
CA SER A 171 -9.19 -1.40 -17.17
C SER A 171 -10.19 -0.28 -16.87
N LEU A 172 -9.72 0.86 -16.36
CA LEU A 172 -10.54 2.04 -16.11
C LEU A 172 -10.76 2.82 -17.42
N PRO A 173 -11.79 3.70 -17.50
CA PRO A 173 -11.96 4.60 -18.62
C PRO A 173 -10.75 5.53 -18.81
N GLU A 174 -10.32 5.77 -20.07
CA GLU A 174 -9.10 6.52 -20.40
C GLU A 174 -9.01 7.91 -19.75
N PHE A 175 -10.15 8.60 -19.56
CA PHE A 175 -10.17 9.91 -18.92
C PHE A 175 -9.81 9.89 -17.43
N ILE A 176 -9.87 8.72 -16.77
CA ILE A 176 -9.52 8.53 -15.34
C ILE A 176 -8.02 8.24 -15.18
N HIS A 177 -7.35 7.64 -16.18
CA HIS A 177 -5.97 7.19 -16.07
C HIS A 177 -5.01 8.26 -15.51
N PRO A 178 -4.99 9.53 -16.03
CA PRO A 178 -4.06 10.53 -15.53
C PRO A 178 -4.31 10.91 -14.06
N PHE A 179 -5.56 10.88 -13.60
CA PHE A 179 -5.90 11.14 -12.21
C PHE A 179 -5.54 9.94 -11.32
N ALA A 180 -5.84 8.73 -11.79
CA ALA A 180 -5.51 7.50 -11.08
C ALA A 180 -4.00 7.35 -10.86
N ALA A 181 -3.19 7.61 -11.89
CA ALA A 181 -1.73 7.53 -11.82
C ALA A 181 -1.09 8.52 -10.83
N LEU A 182 -1.73 9.66 -10.57
CA LEU A 182 -1.24 10.66 -9.62
C LEU A 182 -1.58 10.34 -8.16
N LEU A 183 -2.46 9.39 -7.90
CA LEU A 183 -2.84 9.03 -6.53
C LEU A 183 -1.65 8.43 -5.78
N PRO A 184 -1.44 8.78 -4.50
CA PRO A 184 -0.33 8.27 -3.71
C PRO A 184 -0.36 6.74 -3.57
N LEU A 185 -1.55 6.13 -3.49
CA LEU A 185 -1.67 4.69 -3.44
C LEU A 185 -1.28 4.03 -4.77
N SER A 186 -1.66 4.63 -5.91
CA SER A 186 -1.29 4.12 -7.25
C SER A 186 0.21 4.08 -7.45
N ILE A 187 0.89 5.17 -7.09
CA ILE A 187 2.36 5.28 -7.20
C ILE A 187 3.03 4.18 -6.36
N LEU A 188 2.54 3.94 -5.15
CA LEU A 188 3.10 2.89 -4.30
C LEU A 188 2.80 1.48 -4.84
N VAL A 189 1.55 1.20 -5.25
CA VAL A 189 1.14 -0.10 -5.81
C VAL A 189 1.98 -0.45 -7.03
N GLU A 190 2.11 0.49 -7.97
CA GLU A 190 2.92 0.34 -9.17
C GLU A 190 4.38 0.06 -8.82
N SER A 191 4.97 0.86 -7.91
CA SER A 191 6.36 0.66 -7.48
C SER A 191 6.61 -0.72 -6.90
N LEU A 192 5.76 -1.16 -5.96
CA LEU A 192 5.91 -2.46 -5.33
C LEU A 192 5.69 -3.61 -6.33
N ARG A 193 4.79 -3.44 -7.30
CA ARG A 193 4.50 -4.42 -8.33
C ARG A 193 5.66 -4.57 -9.32
N LEU A 194 6.20 -3.46 -9.83
CA LEU A 194 7.35 -3.44 -10.73
C LEU A 194 8.60 -4.04 -10.09
N ILE A 195 8.81 -3.80 -8.79
CA ILE A 195 9.91 -4.44 -8.05
C ILE A 195 9.65 -5.93 -7.87
N ALA A 196 8.46 -6.31 -7.42
CA ALA A 196 8.17 -7.70 -7.08
C ALA A 196 8.14 -8.61 -8.31
N ASN A 197 7.54 -8.16 -9.42
CA ASN A 197 7.30 -8.99 -10.59
C ASN A 197 8.37 -8.81 -11.68
N ASP A 198 8.84 -7.58 -11.90
CA ASP A 198 9.74 -7.24 -13.02
C ASP A 198 11.19 -7.05 -12.55
N GLY A 199 11.45 -7.05 -11.24
CA GLY A 199 12.78 -6.95 -10.68
C GLY A 199 13.44 -5.58 -10.82
N LEU A 200 12.66 -4.51 -11.07
CA LEU A 200 13.19 -3.17 -11.24
C LEU A 200 13.85 -2.63 -9.97
N MET A 201 14.87 -1.80 -10.15
CA MET A 201 15.58 -1.13 -9.06
C MET A 201 15.06 0.30 -8.86
N VAL A 202 15.46 0.95 -7.74
CA VAL A 202 15.05 2.34 -7.41
C VAL A 202 15.36 3.32 -8.54
N LEU A 203 16.48 3.13 -9.24
CA LEU A 203 16.90 4.01 -10.34
C LEU A 203 15.97 3.93 -11.54
N ASP A 204 15.38 2.77 -11.79
CA ASP A 204 14.42 2.57 -12.88
C ASP A 204 13.05 3.18 -12.53
N LEU A 205 12.79 3.40 -11.24
CA LEU A 205 11.54 3.92 -10.68
C LEU A 205 11.65 5.39 -10.23
N LEU A 206 12.56 6.18 -10.84
CA LEU A 206 12.77 7.57 -10.44
C LEU A 206 11.48 8.41 -10.49
N GLY A 207 10.61 8.18 -11.45
CA GLY A 207 9.32 8.88 -11.54
C GLY A 207 8.44 8.63 -10.31
N ASN A 208 8.30 7.37 -9.93
CA ASN A 208 7.52 6.95 -8.77
C ASN A 208 8.15 7.43 -7.46
N PHE A 209 9.48 7.36 -7.37
CA PHE A 209 10.23 7.90 -6.23
C PHE A 209 9.97 9.40 -6.05
N ILE A 210 10.10 10.19 -7.13
CA ILE A 210 9.82 11.63 -7.10
C ILE A 210 8.36 11.87 -6.73
N GLY A 211 7.42 11.12 -7.30
CA GLY A 211 6.00 11.19 -6.96
C GLY A 211 5.74 11.00 -5.46
N MET A 212 6.35 9.98 -4.85
CA MET A 212 6.25 9.76 -3.39
C MET A 212 6.86 10.90 -2.59
N VAL A 213 8.04 11.42 -2.99
CA VAL A 213 8.68 12.55 -2.32
C VAL A 213 7.81 13.81 -2.39
N VAL A 214 7.21 14.08 -3.55
CA VAL A 214 6.27 15.21 -3.70
C VAL A 214 5.09 15.05 -2.74
N TRP A 215 4.51 13.85 -2.63
CA TRP A 215 3.42 13.59 -1.69
C TRP A 215 3.85 13.72 -0.21
N ILE A 216 5.08 13.31 0.15
CA ILE A 216 5.64 13.50 1.49
C ILE A 216 5.77 15.00 1.80
N ILE A 217 6.31 15.78 0.87
CA ILE A 217 6.45 17.24 1.03
C ILE A 217 5.06 17.89 1.17
N PHE A 218 4.12 17.52 0.30
CA PHE A 218 2.74 18.02 0.36
C PHE A 218 2.05 17.67 1.68
N GLY A 219 2.12 16.41 2.12
CA GLY A 219 1.55 15.94 3.39
C GLY A 219 2.21 16.64 4.60
N THR A 220 3.52 16.82 4.58
CA THR A 220 4.24 17.55 5.64
C THR A 220 3.82 19.02 5.68
N PHE A 221 3.76 19.69 4.53
CA PHE A 221 3.28 21.05 4.43
C PHE A 221 1.84 21.20 4.93
N LEU A 222 0.96 20.30 4.52
CA LEU A 222 -0.44 20.31 4.93
C LEU A 222 -0.57 20.07 6.44
N SER A 223 0.16 19.08 6.99
CA SER A 223 0.14 18.77 8.41
C SER A 223 0.65 19.95 9.26
N THR A 224 1.72 20.63 8.84
CA THR A 224 2.26 21.79 9.57
C THR A 224 1.33 22.99 9.52
N LYS A 225 0.64 23.22 8.41
CA LYS A 225 -0.33 24.29 8.26
C LYS A 225 -1.62 24.04 9.05
N LEU A 226 -2.10 22.81 9.08
CA LEU A 226 -3.33 22.41 9.75
C LEU A 226 -3.14 22.11 11.24
N PHE A 227 -1.91 21.88 11.68
CA PHE A 227 -1.63 21.54 13.06
C PHE A 227 -1.72 22.79 13.96
N ILE A 228 -2.84 22.88 14.66
CA ILE A 228 -3.07 23.96 15.62
C ILE A 228 -2.49 23.53 16.97
N TRP A 229 -1.33 24.11 17.31
CA TRP A 229 -0.64 23.88 18.59
C TRP A 229 -1.41 24.45 19.80
N LYS A 230 -2.26 25.46 19.55
CA LYS A 230 -3.10 26.07 20.58
C LYS A 230 -4.51 25.50 20.46
N GLU A 231 -4.95 24.69 21.43
CA GLU A 231 -6.38 24.63 21.70
C GLU A 231 -6.82 26.03 22.12
N VAL A 232 -7.69 26.63 21.34
CA VAL A 232 -8.46 27.77 21.80
C VAL A 232 -9.21 27.28 23.04
N ALA A 233 -8.85 27.83 24.19
CA ALA A 233 -9.60 27.63 25.40
C ALA A 233 -11.04 28.10 25.14
N GLY A 234 -11.99 27.18 25.12
CA GLY A 234 -13.42 27.38 25.15
C GLY A 234 -13.94 26.50 26.26
#